data_dd3d33a41d3a52bb43993c5fe821edc7
#
_entry.id   dd3d33a41d3a52bb43993c5fe821edc7
#
_cell.length_a   1.000
_cell.length_b   1.000
_cell.length_c   1.000
_cell.angle_alpha   90.00
_cell.angle_beta   90.00
_cell.angle_gamma   90.00
#
_symmetry.space_group_name_H-M   'P 1'
#
loop_
_entity.id
_entity.type
_entity.pdbx_description
1 polymer ?
#
loop_
_entity_poly.entity_id
_entity_poly.type
_entity_poly.pdbx_seq_one_letter_code
_entity_poly.pdbx_strand_id
1 'polypeptide(L)'
;MSVIAGRASFIGMCVAMLALVGCGGGGGGGTTVQPILNTQPVVVDLGPAGYINVLFTSLTICAPGNANSCQTIDHVQVDTGSSGLRILASVLDPALRSLPAQTDDAGNPIVECMQFVDGFSWGPVKRADLRIAGESADSIPLQIIGDPAYPSIPADCSSTGPPENTVADFGANGIIGIGFFLQDCGTPCASSATYGLYYRCPTASSCQPTTVPVAKQVQNPGALFGKDNNGAIIDLPAIPPTGAATAGGSLIFGIETQSNNGLGNATAIPVDANTGNFVTVYAGRSYRNSYFDSGSGALFFGTGEFPACQGIATGLYCPASLQTLSAILRGDSGASRTITFNVANAEALFSANPTFAAFSNVAAPNSDPTSFDWGLPFFYGRRVYTAYEGRPTPAGPGPYVAF
;
A
#
# COMPACT_ATOMS: atom_id res chain seq x y z
N MET A 1 -44.58 27.71 -6.03
CA MET A 1 -45.72 26.92 -5.55
C MET A 1 -45.16 25.93 -4.55
N SER A 2 -45.09 26.32 -3.31
CA SER A 2 -45.92 26.05 -2.13
C SER A 2 -45.90 24.57 -1.76
N VAL A 3 -45.07 24.23 -0.78
CA VAL A 3 -45.29 24.03 0.64
C VAL A 3 -46.26 22.87 0.96
N ILE A 4 -45.79 21.89 1.76
CA ILE A 4 -46.40 21.55 3.05
C ILE A 4 -45.44 20.74 3.88
N ALA A 5 -45.16 21.23 5.11
CA ALA A 5 -44.47 20.57 6.21
C ALA A 5 -45.40 19.64 6.98
N GLY A 6 -44.87 18.54 7.47
CA GLY A 6 -45.57 17.66 8.41
C GLY A 6 -44.62 17.28 9.57
N ARG A 7 -44.76 17.94 10.71
CA ARG A 7 -44.17 17.55 12.01
C ARG A 7 -45.02 16.45 12.62
N ALA A 8 -44.38 15.36 13.04
CA ALA A 8 -44.98 14.44 14.02
C ALA A 8 -44.05 14.33 15.23
N SER A 9 -44.51 14.89 16.35
CA SER A 9 -43.96 14.68 17.68
C SER A 9 -44.37 13.30 18.17
N PHE A 10 -43.45 12.54 18.72
CA PHE A 10 -43.76 11.43 19.62
C PHE A 10 -43.14 11.64 20.97
N ILE A 11 -44.05 11.56 21.96
CA ILE A 11 -43.89 11.76 23.38
C ILE A 11 -43.15 10.58 23.98
N GLY A 12 -42.26 10.88 24.94
CA GLY A 12 -41.47 9.89 25.66
C GLY A 12 -42.29 9.04 26.62
N MET A 13 -41.78 7.85 26.87
CA MET A 13 -42.22 6.99 27.98
C MET A 13 -40.98 6.49 28.71
N CYS A 14 -40.73 7.09 29.89
CA CYS A 14 -39.76 6.60 30.88
C CYS A 14 -40.23 5.29 31.46
N VAL A 15 -39.45 4.22 31.32
CA VAL A 15 -39.60 3.00 32.15
C VAL A 15 -38.41 2.93 33.10
N ALA A 16 -38.69 3.10 34.36
CA ALA A 16 -37.77 2.86 35.47
C ALA A 16 -37.61 1.36 35.67
N MET A 17 -36.41 0.82 35.56
CA MET A 17 -36.10 -0.54 36.04
C MET A 17 -35.29 -0.49 37.31
N LEU A 18 -35.86 -1.16 38.31
CA LEU A 18 -35.27 -1.39 39.64
C LEU A 18 -34.01 -2.26 39.53
N ALA A 19 -32.96 -1.83 40.20
CA ALA A 19 -31.76 -2.59 40.44
C ALA A 19 -32.01 -3.65 41.51
N LEU A 20 -31.87 -4.92 41.19
CA LEU A 20 -31.71 -6.03 42.13
C LEU A 20 -30.22 -6.31 42.34
N VAL A 21 -29.73 -5.98 43.51
CA VAL A 21 -28.40 -6.35 44.00
C VAL A 21 -28.43 -7.81 44.44
N GLY A 22 -27.81 -8.67 43.65
CA GLY A 22 -27.56 -10.07 44.00
C GLY A 22 -26.05 -10.23 44.31
N CYS A 23 -25.68 -10.33 45.61
CA CYS A 23 -24.38 -10.86 46.02
C CYS A 23 -24.33 -12.37 45.76
N GLY A 24 -23.46 -12.81 44.90
CA GLY A 24 -23.09 -14.23 44.70
C GLY A 24 -21.62 -14.30 44.30
N GLY A 25 -20.77 -14.68 45.28
CA GLY A 25 -19.35 -14.93 45.04
C GLY A 25 -19.15 -16.20 44.21
N GLY A 26 -18.35 -16.10 43.17
CA GLY A 26 -17.86 -17.21 42.36
C GLY A 26 -16.67 -16.71 41.59
N GLY A 27 -15.44 -17.05 42.00
CA GLY A 27 -14.22 -16.73 41.33
C GLY A 27 -14.15 -17.50 40.01
N GLY A 28 -14.52 -16.85 38.91
CA GLY A 28 -14.21 -17.24 37.54
C GLY A 28 -13.20 -16.25 37.00
N GLY A 29 -11.97 -16.67 36.83
CA GLY A 29 -10.97 -15.91 36.09
C GLY A 29 -11.45 -15.69 34.66
N GLY A 30 -12.18 -14.60 34.43
CA GLY A 30 -12.50 -14.12 33.10
C GLY A 30 -11.18 -13.66 32.48
N THR A 31 -10.65 -14.46 31.57
CA THR A 31 -9.63 -13.99 30.63
C THR A 31 -10.25 -12.84 29.85
N THR A 32 -9.89 -11.63 30.19
CA THR A 32 -10.17 -10.46 29.35
C THR A 32 -9.46 -10.70 28.04
N VAL A 33 -10.21 -11.12 27.02
CA VAL A 33 -9.69 -11.16 25.64
C VAL A 33 -9.34 -9.71 25.32
N GLN A 34 -8.02 -9.43 25.26
CA GLN A 34 -7.54 -8.14 24.79
C GLN A 34 -8.02 -7.98 23.35
N PRO A 35 -8.59 -6.82 22.98
CA PRO A 35 -8.96 -6.57 21.60
C PRO A 35 -7.71 -6.69 20.71
N ILE A 36 -7.85 -7.40 19.61
CA ILE A 36 -6.78 -7.51 18.59
C ILE A 36 -6.72 -6.15 17.89
N LEU A 37 -5.61 -5.43 18.08
CA LEU A 37 -5.41 -4.07 17.59
C LEU A 37 -4.29 -4.04 16.54
N ASN A 38 -4.40 -4.83 15.48
CA ASN A 38 -3.43 -4.86 14.38
C ASN A 38 -4.09 -4.99 13.01
N THR A 39 -5.40 -4.78 12.94
CA THR A 39 -6.18 -5.00 11.72
C THR A 39 -6.86 -3.71 11.28
N GLN A 40 -6.63 -3.34 10.03
CA GLN A 40 -7.21 -2.18 9.35
C GLN A 40 -8.08 -2.64 8.19
N PRO A 41 -9.33 -2.16 8.05
CA PRO A 41 -10.12 -2.39 6.86
C PRO A 41 -9.44 -1.84 5.60
N VAL A 42 -9.54 -2.61 4.51
CA VAL A 42 -9.16 -2.16 3.17
C VAL A 42 -10.31 -2.34 2.20
N VAL A 43 -10.33 -1.54 1.15
CA VAL A 43 -11.35 -1.60 0.11
C VAL A 43 -10.72 -1.37 -1.26
N VAL A 44 -11.20 -2.12 -2.24
CA VAL A 44 -10.99 -1.82 -3.66
C VAL A 44 -12.26 -1.19 -4.16
N ASP A 45 -12.19 0.06 -4.58
CA ASP A 45 -13.25 0.82 -5.23
C ASP A 45 -12.65 1.73 -6.31
N LEU A 46 -13.44 2.56 -6.96
CA LEU A 46 -12.94 3.45 -8.03
C LEU A 46 -12.11 4.63 -7.51
N GLY A 47 -12.08 4.85 -6.19
CA GLY A 47 -11.29 5.90 -5.56
C GLY A 47 -11.54 7.30 -6.12
N PRO A 48 -10.66 8.23 -5.81
CA PRO A 48 -10.83 9.63 -6.21
C PRO A 48 -10.59 9.90 -7.71
N ALA A 49 -9.93 8.96 -8.43
CA ALA A 49 -9.57 9.15 -9.84
C ALA A 49 -10.28 8.20 -10.82
N GLY A 50 -11.09 7.26 -10.33
CA GLY A 50 -11.84 6.33 -11.16
C GLY A 50 -11.01 5.13 -11.65
N TYR A 51 -9.90 4.80 -11.01
CA TYR A 51 -9.03 3.67 -11.38
C TYR A 51 -9.55 2.35 -10.83
N ILE A 52 -9.34 1.28 -11.58
CA ILE A 52 -9.66 -0.08 -11.17
C ILE A 52 -8.49 -0.71 -10.41
N ASN A 53 -8.81 -1.71 -9.57
CA ASN A 53 -7.81 -2.49 -8.83
C ASN A 53 -6.82 -1.64 -8.04
N VAL A 54 -7.31 -0.60 -7.39
CA VAL A 54 -6.52 0.14 -6.39
C VAL A 54 -7.01 -0.24 -5.01
N LEU A 55 -6.11 -0.72 -4.17
CA LEU A 55 -6.40 -1.14 -2.80
C LEU A 55 -6.22 0.05 -1.85
N PHE A 56 -7.30 0.51 -1.23
CA PHE A 56 -7.28 1.66 -0.35
C PHE A 56 -7.48 1.31 1.12
N THR A 57 -6.93 2.15 1.98
CA THR A 57 -7.20 2.17 3.41
C THR A 57 -7.35 3.61 3.90
N SER A 58 -7.70 3.77 5.19
CA SER A 58 -7.63 5.05 5.90
C SER A 58 -6.60 4.96 7.02
N LEU A 59 -5.92 6.08 7.29
CA LEU A 59 -4.98 6.22 8.38
C LEU A 59 -5.09 7.62 8.99
N THR A 60 -4.57 7.78 10.20
CA THR A 60 -4.55 9.08 10.88
C THR A 60 -3.12 9.55 11.05
N ILE A 61 -2.85 10.79 10.62
CA ILE A 61 -1.59 11.48 10.92
C ILE A 61 -1.86 12.63 11.89
N CYS A 62 -0.89 12.86 12.78
CA CYS A 62 -0.95 13.94 13.78
C CYS A 62 0.33 14.76 13.73
N ALA A 63 0.27 16.02 14.16
CA ALA A 63 1.48 16.77 14.48
C ALA A 63 2.25 16.07 15.60
N PRO A 64 3.59 15.93 15.52
CA PRO A 64 4.37 15.18 16.47
C PRO A 64 4.12 15.59 17.93
N GLY A 65 3.74 14.61 18.76
CA GLY A 65 3.44 14.81 20.17
C GLY A 65 2.13 15.57 20.47
N ASN A 66 1.30 15.86 19.46
CA ASN A 66 0.05 16.62 19.64
C ASN A 66 -1.18 15.81 19.16
N ALA A 67 -1.76 15.06 20.07
CA ALA A 67 -2.93 14.23 19.81
C ALA A 67 -4.21 15.04 19.45
N ASN A 68 -4.21 16.36 19.61
CA ASN A 68 -5.33 17.23 19.26
C ASN A 68 -5.20 17.84 17.84
N SER A 69 -4.06 17.65 17.18
CA SER A 69 -3.80 18.10 15.81
C SER A 69 -3.62 16.89 14.90
N CYS A 70 -4.72 16.22 14.61
CA CYS A 70 -4.75 14.98 13.82
C CYS A 70 -5.79 15.09 12.71
N GLN A 71 -5.54 14.36 11.62
CA GLN A 71 -6.47 14.18 10.51
C GLN A 71 -6.47 12.70 10.10
N THR A 72 -7.67 12.15 9.89
CA THR A 72 -7.82 10.86 9.23
C THR A 72 -7.95 11.08 7.73
N ILE A 73 -7.13 10.40 6.96
CA ILE A 73 -7.07 10.47 5.50
C ILE A 73 -7.54 9.12 4.97
N ASP A 74 -8.55 9.12 4.14
CA ASP A 74 -9.08 7.96 3.44
C ASP A 74 -8.41 7.78 2.06
N HIS A 75 -8.74 6.72 1.35
CA HIS A 75 -8.21 6.40 0.02
C HIS A 75 -6.69 6.55 -0.09
N VAL A 76 -5.98 6.10 0.96
CA VAL A 76 -4.52 5.91 0.92
C VAL A 76 -4.26 4.54 0.33
N GLN A 77 -3.53 4.48 -0.80
CA GLN A 77 -3.21 3.23 -1.49
C GLN A 77 -2.32 2.34 -0.62
N VAL A 78 -2.64 1.05 -0.53
CA VAL A 78 -1.82 0.04 0.16
C VAL A 78 -0.92 -0.64 -0.85
N ASP A 79 0.38 -0.49 -0.68
CA ASP A 79 1.37 -0.90 -1.66
C ASP A 79 2.45 -1.80 -1.06
N THR A 80 2.60 -3.02 -1.61
CA THR A 80 3.68 -3.96 -1.27
C THR A 80 4.90 -3.81 -2.16
N GLY A 81 4.82 -3.03 -3.24
CA GLY A 81 5.92 -2.74 -4.17
C GLY A 81 6.85 -1.63 -3.69
N SER A 82 6.42 -0.81 -2.71
CA SER A 82 7.23 0.26 -2.16
C SER A 82 7.32 0.23 -0.63
N SER A 83 8.13 1.11 -0.06
CA SER A 83 8.27 1.32 1.39
C SER A 83 8.09 2.79 1.73
N GLY A 84 7.31 3.08 2.79
CA GLY A 84 7.16 4.44 3.31
C GLY A 84 5.78 5.04 3.15
N LEU A 85 5.51 6.08 3.92
CA LEU A 85 4.26 6.82 3.87
C LEU A 85 4.44 8.11 3.07
N ARG A 86 3.54 8.34 2.12
CA ARG A 86 3.50 9.57 1.30
C ARG A 86 2.07 10.06 1.19
N ILE A 87 1.83 11.35 1.44
CA ILE A 87 0.49 11.96 1.44
C ILE A 87 0.51 13.19 0.54
N LEU A 88 -0.53 13.37 -0.26
CA LEU A 88 -0.67 14.56 -1.10
C LEU A 88 -0.96 15.81 -0.26
N ALA A 89 -0.25 16.88 -0.53
CA ALA A 89 -0.40 18.17 0.18
C ALA A 89 -1.81 18.74 0.04
N SER A 90 -2.49 18.47 -1.08
CA SER A 90 -3.82 18.98 -1.39
C SER A 90 -4.91 18.45 -0.44
N VAL A 91 -4.71 17.25 0.13
CA VAL A 91 -5.71 16.63 1.04
C VAL A 91 -5.45 16.98 2.51
N LEU A 92 -4.32 17.63 2.82
CA LEU A 92 -3.98 17.97 4.20
C LEU A 92 -4.77 19.18 4.71
N ASP A 93 -5.30 19.04 5.90
CA ASP A 93 -5.85 20.16 6.67
C ASP A 93 -4.79 21.25 6.89
N PRO A 94 -5.18 22.53 6.93
CA PRO A 94 -4.24 23.64 7.12
C PRO A 94 -3.31 23.47 8.33
N ALA A 95 -3.79 22.88 9.42
CA ALA A 95 -3.00 22.64 10.64
C ALA A 95 -1.84 21.65 10.41
N LEU A 96 -1.99 20.69 9.50
CA LEU A 96 -0.97 19.68 9.19
C LEU A 96 -0.04 20.08 8.02
N ARG A 97 -0.31 21.17 7.31
CA ARG A 97 0.62 21.69 6.30
C ARG A 97 1.92 22.22 6.92
N SER A 98 1.89 22.59 8.20
CA SER A 98 3.04 23.08 8.97
C SER A 98 3.78 22.00 9.75
N LEU A 99 3.66 20.73 9.40
CA LEU A 99 4.44 19.63 9.99
C LEU A 99 5.94 19.96 9.96
N PRO A 100 6.72 19.59 11.00
CA PRO A 100 8.16 19.82 11.05
C PRO A 100 8.87 19.17 9.87
N ALA A 101 9.74 19.92 9.20
CA ALA A 101 10.56 19.38 8.12
C ALA A 101 11.62 18.41 8.67
N GLN A 102 11.88 17.33 7.92
CA GLN A 102 13.11 16.56 8.07
C GLN A 102 14.25 17.38 7.46
N THR A 103 15.36 17.52 8.20
CA THR A 103 16.48 18.35 7.76
C THR A 103 17.80 17.57 7.73
N ASP A 104 18.76 18.06 6.92
CA ASP A 104 20.16 17.67 7.01
C ASP A 104 20.82 18.24 8.29
N ASP A 105 22.10 18.00 8.49
CA ASP A 105 22.82 18.45 9.68
C ASP A 105 23.11 19.97 9.65
N ALA A 106 22.97 20.62 8.50
CA ALA A 106 23.07 22.08 8.35
C ALA A 106 21.71 22.79 8.50
N GLY A 107 20.61 22.03 8.74
CA GLY A 107 19.28 22.57 8.90
C GLY A 107 18.50 22.78 7.60
N ASN A 108 19.04 22.35 6.44
CA ASN A 108 18.33 22.45 5.17
C ASN A 108 17.24 21.37 5.07
N PRO A 109 16.03 21.72 4.59
CA PRO A 109 14.98 20.73 4.36
C PRO A 109 15.43 19.64 3.38
N ILE A 110 15.03 18.40 3.69
CA ILE A 110 15.16 17.25 2.82
C ILE A 110 13.87 17.12 1.98
N VAL A 111 14.04 16.97 0.69
CA VAL A 111 12.96 16.77 -0.29
C VAL A 111 13.21 15.45 -1.00
N GLU A 112 12.15 14.70 -1.28
CA GLU A 112 12.21 13.41 -1.96
C GLU A 112 11.67 13.52 -3.38
N CYS A 113 12.36 12.85 -4.32
CA CYS A 113 11.90 12.50 -5.64
C CYS A 113 11.67 10.99 -5.67
N MET A 114 10.50 10.53 -5.25
CA MET A 114 10.20 9.11 -5.34
C MET A 114 9.84 8.73 -6.77
N GLN A 115 10.52 7.72 -7.31
CA GLN A 115 10.32 7.21 -8.66
C GLN A 115 9.47 5.94 -8.59
N PHE A 116 8.32 5.97 -9.27
CA PHE A 116 7.46 4.82 -9.49
C PHE A 116 7.67 4.27 -10.91
N VAL A 117 7.06 3.15 -11.23
CA VAL A 117 7.16 2.53 -12.56
C VAL A 117 6.55 3.43 -13.65
N ASP A 118 5.52 4.17 -13.31
CA ASP A 118 4.70 4.98 -14.21
C ASP A 118 4.93 6.49 -14.08
N GLY A 119 5.65 6.94 -13.02
CA GLY A 119 5.90 8.36 -12.83
C GLY A 119 6.81 8.67 -11.64
N PHE A 120 6.74 9.90 -11.17
CA PHE A 120 7.45 10.31 -9.97
C PHE A 120 6.61 11.23 -9.10
N SER A 121 6.83 11.17 -7.77
CA SER A 121 6.33 12.17 -6.83
C SER A 121 7.46 13.06 -6.32
N TRP A 122 7.13 14.34 -6.08
CA TRP A 122 8.05 15.33 -5.57
C TRP A 122 7.46 16.06 -4.36
N GLY A 123 8.23 16.16 -3.28
CA GLY A 123 7.81 16.94 -2.11
C GLY A 123 8.73 16.78 -0.91
N PRO A 124 8.62 17.67 0.10
CA PRO A 124 9.45 17.63 1.28
C PRO A 124 9.16 16.40 2.14
N VAL A 125 10.22 15.89 2.77
CA VAL A 125 10.08 14.93 3.87
C VAL A 125 9.77 15.73 5.15
N LYS A 126 8.66 15.39 5.78
CA LYS A 126 8.22 15.99 7.05
C LYS A 126 8.07 14.90 8.12
N ARG A 127 7.81 15.30 9.35
CA ARG A 127 7.62 14.37 10.46
C ARG A 127 6.21 14.45 10.99
N ALA A 128 5.58 13.29 11.20
CA ALA A 128 4.24 13.18 11.80
C ALA A 128 4.16 11.93 12.70
N ASP A 129 3.20 11.93 13.61
CA ASP A 129 2.80 10.70 14.28
C ASP A 129 1.76 9.99 13.41
N LEU A 130 1.92 8.68 13.23
CA LEU A 130 0.99 7.81 12.50
C LEU A 130 0.16 6.97 13.45
N ARG A 131 -1.13 6.81 13.15
CA ARG A 131 -2.04 5.85 13.81
C ARG A 131 -2.81 5.08 12.75
N ILE A 132 -2.74 3.76 12.82
CA ILE A 132 -3.45 2.83 11.93
C ILE A 132 -3.61 1.49 12.64
N ALA A 133 -4.73 0.81 12.46
CA ALA A 133 -4.96 -0.55 13.01
C ALA A 133 -4.80 -0.65 14.54
N GLY A 134 -4.99 0.44 15.29
CA GLY A 134 -4.70 0.49 16.73
C GLY A 134 -3.21 0.56 17.09
N GLU A 135 -2.32 0.50 16.11
CA GLU A 135 -0.88 0.73 16.24
C GLU A 135 -0.55 2.23 16.08
N SER A 136 0.61 2.61 16.58
CA SER A 136 1.14 3.97 16.42
C SER A 136 2.64 3.96 16.18
N ALA A 137 3.10 4.96 15.43
CA ALA A 137 4.52 5.25 15.26
C ALA A 137 4.72 6.77 15.36
N ASP A 138 5.58 7.18 16.30
CA ASP A 138 5.74 8.58 16.66
C ASP A 138 6.81 9.24 15.78
N SER A 139 6.50 10.46 15.33
CA SER A 139 7.44 11.34 14.62
C SER A 139 8.17 10.64 13.46
N ILE A 140 7.42 9.87 12.64
CA ILE A 140 8.00 9.18 11.48
C ILE A 140 8.29 10.16 10.34
N PRO A 141 9.34 9.94 9.53
CA PRO A 141 9.52 10.67 8.29
C PRO A 141 8.51 10.19 7.24
N LEU A 142 7.85 11.14 6.57
CA LEU A 142 6.93 10.89 5.45
C LEU A 142 7.08 11.98 4.39
N GLN A 143 6.83 11.64 3.12
CA GLN A 143 6.80 12.64 2.06
C GLN A 143 5.45 13.36 2.02
N ILE A 144 5.47 14.67 1.78
CA ILE A 144 4.28 15.47 1.44
C ILE A 144 4.35 15.78 -0.05
N ILE A 145 3.63 14.97 -0.86
CA ILE A 145 3.65 15.06 -2.32
C ILE A 145 2.99 16.36 -2.80
N GLY A 146 3.62 17.04 -3.75
CA GLY A 146 3.05 18.23 -4.39
C GLY A 146 2.89 19.42 -3.45
N ASP A 147 3.75 19.54 -2.40
CA ASP A 147 3.74 20.69 -1.50
C ASP A 147 4.08 21.98 -2.29
N PRO A 148 3.16 22.96 -2.35
CA PRO A 148 3.38 24.19 -3.13
C PRO A 148 4.55 25.05 -2.62
N ALA A 149 5.08 24.75 -1.44
CA ALA A 149 6.33 25.37 -0.94
C ALA A 149 7.57 24.93 -1.73
N TYR A 150 7.50 23.84 -2.52
CA TYR A 150 8.61 23.30 -3.33
C TYR A 150 8.22 23.14 -4.79
N PRO A 151 7.91 24.25 -5.51
CA PRO A 151 7.38 24.19 -6.87
C PRO A 151 8.43 23.83 -7.94
N SER A 152 9.72 23.96 -7.63
CA SER A 152 10.80 23.71 -8.58
C SER A 152 11.31 22.30 -8.46
N ILE A 153 11.07 21.49 -9.49
CA ILE A 153 11.51 20.10 -9.56
C ILE A 153 12.81 20.03 -10.37
N PRO A 154 13.91 19.48 -9.81
CA PRO A 154 15.14 19.28 -10.55
C PRO A 154 14.97 18.40 -11.79
N ALA A 155 15.73 18.67 -12.84
CA ALA A 155 15.60 18.00 -14.14
C ALA A 155 15.93 16.49 -14.05
N ASP A 156 16.85 16.11 -13.18
CA ASP A 156 17.20 14.71 -12.94
C ASP A 156 16.06 13.92 -12.25
N CYS A 157 15.20 14.59 -11.49
CA CYS A 157 13.96 14.02 -10.97
C CYS A 157 12.86 14.00 -12.06
N SER A 158 12.58 15.16 -12.69
CA SER A 158 11.46 15.29 -13.63
C SER A 158 11.66 14.53 -14.95
N SER A 159 12.87 14.05 -15.24
CA SER A 159 13.13 13.22 -16.42
C SER A 159 12.83 11.73 -16.23
N THR A 160 12.45 11.29 -15.03
CA THR A 160 12.21 9.88 -14.74
C THR A 160 10.82 9.40 -15.18
N GLY A 161 9.86 10.32 -15.36
CA GLY A 161 8.49 10.00 -15.80
C GLY A 161 7.56 11.21 -15.73
N PRO A 162 6.25 11.02 -15.91
CA PRO A 162 5.25 12.05 -15.66
C PRO A 162 5.15 12.38 -14.16
N PRO A 163 4.79 13.63 -13.78
CA PRO A 163 4.58 13.97 -12.39
C PRO A 163 3.28 13.39 -11.85
N GLU A 164 3.34 12.78 -10.68
CA GLU A 164 2.19 12.24 -9.92
C GLU A 164 1.96 13.08 -8.65
N ASN A 165 1.87 14.39 -8.82
CA ASN A 165 1.84 15.34 -7.72
C ASN A 165 0.43 15.86 -7.37
N THR A 166 -0.61 15.32 -8.01
CA THR A 166 -2.02 15.63 -7.71
C THR A 166 -2.80 14.34 -7.45
N VAL A 167 -3.96 14.45 -6.77
CA VAL A 167 -4.84 13.31 -6.54
C VAL A 167 -5.28 12.65 -7.85
N ALA A 168 -5.52 13.44 -8.90
CA ALA A 168 -5.95 12.96 -10.20
C ALA A 168 -4.85 12.17 -10.94
N ASP A 169 -3.58 12.62 -10.83
CA ASP A 169 -2.45 11.95 -11.47
C ASP A 169 -2.03 10.73 -10.66
N PHE A 170 -2.01 10.84 -9.33
CA PHE A 170 -1.58 9.79 -8.41
C PHE A 170 -2.62 8.66 -8.24
N GLY A 171 -3.90 8.97 -8.43
CA GLY A 171 -4.99 8.01 -8.26
C GLY A 171 -5.45 7.76 -6.83
N ALA A 172 -4.84 8.41 -5.84
CA ALA A 172 -5.10 8.22 -4.41
C ALA A 172 -4.83 9.51 -3.62
N ASN A 173 -5.22 9.54 -2.34
CA ASN A 173 -4.90 10.63 -1.42
C ASN A 173 -3.48 10.51 -0.85
N GLY A 174 -2.80 9.41 -1.12
CA GLY A 174 -1.45 9.07 -0.70
C GLY A 174 -1.20 7.59 -0.86
N ILE A 175 -0.04 7.13 -0.39
CA ILE A 175 0.38 5.72 -0.45
C ILE A 175 1.03 5.32 0.87
N ILE A 176 0.68 4.15 1.37
CA ILE A 176 1.36 3.47 2.47
C ILE A 176 2.11 2.26 1.90
N GLY A 177 3.41 2.44 1.70
CA GLY A 177 4.34 1.39 1.25
C GLY A 177 4.68 0.47 2.42
N ILE A 178 4.26 -0.79 2.30
CA ILE A 178 4.44 -1.85 3.29
C ILE A 178 5.26 -3.02 2.72
N GLY A 179 6.10 -2.75 1.74
CA GLY A 179 7.00 -3.72 1.11
C GLY A 179 8.05 -4.28 2.06
N PHE A 180 8.98 -5.03 1.50
CA PHE A 180 9.96 -5.79 2.29
C PHE A 180 10.94 -4.93 3.07
N PHE A 181 11.33 -3.77 2.51
CA PHE A 181 12.45 -2.97 3.03
C PHE A 181 12.01 -2.00 4.13
N LEU A 182 12.89 -1.79 5.10
CA LEU A 182 12.63 -0.89 6.24
C LEU A 182 12.69 0.58 5.85
N GLN A 183 13.42 0.92 4.79
CA GLN A 183 13.51 2.25 4.19
C GLN A 183 13.29 2.17 2.69
N ASP A 184 12.92 3.27 2.10
CA ASP A 184 12.69 3.38 0.65
C ASP A 184 13.97 3.27 -0.20
N CYS A 185 15.13 3.64 0.36
CA CYS A 185 16.41 3.53 -0.32
C CYS A 185 17.50 2.85 0.54
N GLY A 186 17.50 3.06 1.84
CA GLY A 186 18.45 2.45 2.76
C GLY A 186 19.89 2.94 2.59
N THR A 187 20.85 2.03 2.72
CA THR A 187 22.31 2.30 2.65
C THR A 187 22.76 2.97 1.35
N PRO A 188 22.22 2.63 0.15
CA PRO A 188 22.57 3.32 -1.08
C PRO A 188 22.44 4.85 -0.98
N CYS A 189 21.29 5.37 -0.57
CA CYS A 189 21.08 6.83 -0.43
C CYS A 189 21.80 7.44 0.77
N ALA A 190 22.21 6.65 1.75
CA ALA A 190 23.04 7.12 2.85
C ALA A 190 24.52 7.31 2.43
N SER A 191 24.96 6.59 1.39
CA SER A 191 26.36 6.57 0.94
C SER A 191 26.60 7.37 -0.34
N SER A 192 25.59 7.56 -1.19
CA SER A 192 25.73 8.26 -2.48
C SER A 192 24.49 9.05 -2.84
N ALA A 193 24.69 10.28 -3.31
CA ALA A 193 23.64 11.14 -3.85
C ALA A 193 23.26 10.79 -5.31
N THR A 194 24.02 9.88 -5.97
CA THR A 194 23.78 9.54 -7.39
C THR A 194 22.52 8.75 -7.65
N TYR A 195 21.88 8.22 -6.60
CA TYR A 195 20.58 7.56 -6.73
C TYR A 195 19.43 8.54 -7.00
N GLY A 196 19.64 9.87 -6.82
CA GLY A 196 18.68 10.89 -7.24
C GLY A 196 17.34 10.88 -6.50
N LEU A 197 17.28 10.21 -5.34
CA LEU A 197 16.03 10.09 -4.59
C LEU A 197 15.86 11.24 -3.59
N TYR A 198 16.93 11.72 -2.99
CA TYR A 198 16.90 12.75 -1.96
C TYR A 198 17.66 13.99 -2.36
N TYR A 199 17.09 15.14 -2.00
CA TYR A 199 17.61 16.48 -2.27
C TYR A 199 17.66 17.29 -0.99
N ARG A 200 18.70 18.09 -0.81
CA ARG A 200 18.72 19.18 0.15
C ARG A 200 18.29 20.46 -0.54
N CYS A 201 17.39 21.18 0.07
CA CYS A 201 16.83 22.41 -0.50
C CYS A 201 17.06 23.61 0.45
N PRO A 202 18.21 24.31 0.37
CA PRO A 202 18.44 25.53 1.16
C PRO A 202 17.38 26.61 0.90
N THR A 203 16.82 26.64 -0.30
CA THR A 203 15.64 27.43 -0.67
C THR A 203 14.71 26.56 -1.50
N ALA A 204 13.44 26.95 -1.62
CA ALA A 204 12.41 26.25 -2.38
C ALA A 204 12.74 26.05 -3.87
N SER A 205 13.65 26.83 -4.44
CA SER A 205 14.09 26.80 -5.84
C SER A 205 15.52 26.33 -6.03
N SER A 206 16.23 25.98 -4.95
CA SER A 206 17.63 25.55 -5.01
C SER A 206 17.80 24.19 -4.33
N CYS A 207 17.38 23.14 -5.01
CA CYS A 207 17.48 21.75 -4.57
C CYS A 207 18.65 21.06 -5.26
N GLN A 208 19.41 20.27 -4.52
CA GLN A 208 20.56 19.51 -5.03
C GLN A 208 20.53 18.10 -4.47
N PRO A 209 20.88 17.07 -5.28
CA PRO A 209 21.00 15.71 -4.79
C PRO A 209 21.87 15.62 -3.55
N THR A 210 21.47 14.83 -2.58
CA THR A 210 22.19 14.69 -1.31
C THR A 210 22.10 13.26 -0.78
N THR A 211 23.06 12.91 0.07
CA THR A 211 22.94 11.70 0.89
C THR A 211 22.04 11.97 2.10
N VAL A 212 21.28 10.97 2.51
CA VAL A 212 20.42 11.06 3.69
C VAL A 212 20.66 9.84 4.59
N PRO A 213 21.07 10.05 5.85
CA PRO A 213 21.21 8.94 6.79
C PRO A 213 19.93 8.10 6.88
N VAL A 214 20.08 6.79 7.01
CA VAL A 214 18.97 5.82 7.02
C VAL A 214 17.83 6.23 7.96
N ALA A 215 18.13 6.74 9.15
CA ALA A 215 17.14 7.18 10.13
C ALA A 215 16.34 8.45 9.72
N LYS A 216 16.80 9.17 8.69
CA LYS A 216 16.16 10.38 8.17
C LYS A 216 15.42 10.15 6.84
N GLN A 217 15.57 8.97 6.24
CA GLN A 217 14.86 8.55 5.02
C GLN A 217 13.40 8.24 5.34
N VAL A 218 12.55 8.21 4.31
CA VAL A 218 11.18 7.71 4.43
C VAL A 218 11.24 6.22 4.75
N GLN A 219 10.49 5.78 5.77
CA GLN A 219 10.58 4.45 6.34
C GLN A 219 9.27 3.70 6.21
N ASN A 220 9.35 2.37 6.09
CA ASN A 220 8.19 1.50 6.17
C ASN A 220 7.50 1.70 7.54
N PRO A 221 6.29 2.25 7.57
CA PRO A 221 5.65 2.60 8.83
C PRO A 221 5.32 1.39 9.70
N GLY A 222 5.00 0.23 9.09
CA GLY A 222 4.74 -1.00 9.82
C GLY A 222 5.95 -1.49 10.61
N ALA A 223 7.16 -1.25 10.11
CA ALA A 223 8.39 -1.62 10.79
C ALA A 223 8.72 -0.75 12.02
N LEU A 224 8.03 0.38 12.18
CA LEU A 224 8.21 1.35 13.27
C LEU A 224 7.24 1.17 14.43
N PHE A 225 6.27 0.27 14.32
CA PHE A 225 5.34 -0.01 15.40
C PHE A 225 6.03 -0.65 16.60
N GLY A 226 5.48 -0.40 17.78
CA GLY A 226 6.00 -1.01 19.02
C GLY A 226 5.79 -2.52 19.11
N LYS A 227 4.77 -3.02 18.38
CA LYS A 227 4.41 -4.43 18.20
C LYS A 227 4.12 -4.67 16.74
N ASP A 228 3.86 -5.93 16.38
CA ASP A 228 3.39 -6.32 15.04
C ASP A 228 4.23 -5.71 13.89
N ASN A 229 5.56 -5.59 14.11
CA ASN A 229 6.49 -4.83 13.28
C ASN A 229 7.43 -5.69 12.43
N ASN A 230 7.07 -6.96 12.21
CA ASN A 230 7.90 -7.91 11.47
C ASN A 230 7.34 -8.26 10.08
N GLY A 231 6.22 -7.66 9.70
CA GLY A 231 5.59 -7.88 8.40
C GLY A 231 4.18 -7.32 8.35
N ALA A 232 3.56 -7.45 7.19
CA ALA A 232 2.16 -7.12 6.96
C ALA A 232 1.46 -8.23 6.16
N ILE A 233 0.14 -8.26 6.22
CA ILE A 233 -0.69 -9.24 5.53
C ILE A 233 -1.82 -8.50 4.84
N ILE A 234 -2.01 -8.75 3.55
CA ILE A 234 -3.20 -8.37 2.81
C ILE A 234 -4.08 -9.60 2.70
N ASP A 235 -5.31 -9.51 3.22
CA ASP A 235 -6.30 -10.58 3.21
C ASP A 235 -7.52 -10.12 2.42
N LEU A 236 -7.65 -10.58 1.17
CA LEU A 236 -8.74 -10.23 0.27
C LEU A 236 -9.60 -11.44 -0.07
N PRO A 237 -10.93 -11.31 -0.09
CA PRO A 237 -11.83 -12.37 -0.52
C PRO A 237 -11.67 -12.66 -2.03
N ALA A 238 -12.03 -13.86 -2.42
CA ALA A 238 -12.25 -14.17 -3.84
C ALA A 238 -13.40 -13.34 -4.39
N ILE A 239 -13.26 -12.88 -5.62
CA ILE A 239 -14.31 -12.15 -6.34
C ILE A 239 -14.78 -12.94 -7.57
N PRO A 240 -15.99 -12.68 -8.09
CA PRO A 240 -16.46 -13.33 -9.31
C PRO A 240 -15.54 -13.09 -10.51
N PRO A 241 -15.44 -14.03 -11.46
CA PRO A 241 -14.64 -13.83 -12.68
C PRO A 241 -15.08 -12.65 -13.55
N THR A 242 -16.31 -12.17 -13.37
CA THR A 242 -16.85 -10.98 -14.03
C THR A 242 -16.42 -9.68 -13.35
N GLY A 243 -15.71 -9.75 -12.22
CA GLY A 243 -15.37 -8.63 -11.37
C GLY A 243 -16.44 -8.32 -10.32
N ALA A 244 -16.19 -7.26 -9.56
CA ALA A 244 -17.09 -6.75 -8.53
C ALA A 244 -17.04 -5.21 -8.50
N ALA A 245 -18.16 -4.58 -8.09
CA ALA A 245 -18.20 -3.11 -7.94
C ALA A 245 -17.20 -2.63 -6.88
N THR A 246 -17.07 -3.39 -5.80
CA THR A 246 -16.09 -3.18 -4.73
C THR A 246 -15.64 -4.53 -4.16
N ALA A 247 -14.47 -4.54 -3.51
CA ALA A 247 -14.02 -5.70 -2.73
C ALA A 247 -13.42 -5.19 -1.40
N GLY A 248 -13.98 -5.65 -0.28
CA GLY A 248 -13.49 -5.32 1.06
C GLY A 248 -12.61 -6.44 1.63
N GLY A 249 -11.60 -6.08 2.42
CA GLY A 249 -10.70 -7.03 3.07
C GLY A 249 -10.00 -6.41 4.27
N SER A 250 -8.83 -6.93 4.60
CA SER A 250 -8.06 -6.50 5.77
C SER A 250 -6.57 -6.33 5.43
N LEU A 251 -5.98 -5.26 5.93
CA LEU A 251 -4.56 -5.10 6.14
C LEU A 251 -4.28 -5.44 7.60
N ILE A 252 -3.40 -6.43 7.85
CA ILE A 252 -3.08 -6.90 9.20
C ILE A 252 -1.58 -6.74 9.40
N PHE A 253 -1.17 -6.09 10.48
CA PHE A 253 0.25 -5.95 10.81
C PHE A 253 0.73 -7.10 11.71
N GLY A 254 2.01 -7.43 11.55
CA GLY A 254 2.66 -8.56 12.22
C GLY A 254 2.42 -9.91 11.54
N ILE A 255 3.36 -10.82 11.75
CA ILE A 255 3.31 -12.22 11.32
C ILE A 255 3.60 -13.08 12.55
N GLU A 256 2.64 -13.97 12.94
CA GLU A 256 2.72 -14.83 14.14
C GLU A 256 2.93 -14.05 15.46
N THR A 257 2.48 -12.81 15.52
CA THR A 257 2.60 -11.96 16.72
C THR A 257 1.31 -11.92 17.53
N GLN A 258 0.17 -12.23 16.88
CA GLN A 258 -1.15 -12.30 17.49
C GLN A 258 -1.94 -13.50 16.95
N SER A 259 -3.10 -13.78 17.54
CA SER A 259 -3.91 -14.96 17.17
C SER A 259 -4.54 -14.87 15.76
N ASN A 260 -4.63 -13.67 15.17
CA ASN A 260 -5.24 -13.43 13.86
C ASN A 260 -4.24 -13.38 12.69
N ASN A 261 -2.93 -13.43 12.96
CA ASN A 261 -1.90 -13.23 11.94
C ASN A 261 -0.93 -14.42 11.80
N GLY A 262 -1.41 -15.62 12.15
CA GLY A 262 -0.69 -16.87 11.97
C GLY A 262 -0.48 -17.23 10.50
N LEU A 263 0.70 -17.80 10.18
CA LEU A 263 1.05 -18.29 8.83
C LEU A 263 0.18 -19.46 8.37
N GLY A 264 -0.31 -20.28 9.30
CA GLY A 264 -1.11 -21.46 8.98
C GLY A 264 -0.40 -22.38 7.97
N ASN A 265 -1.04 -22.65 6.83
CA ASN A 265 -0.49 -23.47 5.73
C ASN A 265 0.19 -22.65 4.63
N ALA A 266 0.41 -21.35 4.83
CA ALA A 266 1.07 -20.52 3.84
C ALA A 266 2.53 -20.99 3.61
N THR A 267 2.94 -21.00 2.35
CA THR A 267 4.29 -21.36 1.97
C THR A 267 5.15 -20.12 1.84
N ALA A 268 6.20 -19.99 2.63
CA ALA A 268 7.16 -18.92 2.51
C ALA A 268 8.02 -19.10 1.25
N ILE A 269 8.10 -18.05 0.44
CA ILE A 269 8.96 -17.94 -0.75
C ILE A 269 9.98 -16.83 -0.43
N PRO A 270 11.20 -17.16 -0.01
CA PRO A 270 12.25 -16.16 0.21
C PRO A 270 12.55 -15.39 -1.08
N VAL A 271 12.75 -14.10 -0.94
CA VAL A 271 13.09 -13.20 -2.05
C VAL A 271 14.53 -12.73 -1.89
N ASP A 272 15.13 -12.22 -2.97
CA ASP A 272 16.47 -11.61 -2.93
C ASP A 272 16.50 -10.46 -1.90
N ALA A 273 17.47 -10.51 -1.00
CA ALA A 273 17.53 -9.58 0.14
C ALA A 273 17.86 -8.13 -0.26
N ASN A 274 18.33 -7.88 -1.48
CA ASN A 274 18.70 -6.54 -1.95
C ASN A 274 17.65 -5.94 -2.87
N THR A 275 16.90 -6.78 -3.60
CA THR A 275 15.96 -6.33 -4.62
C THR A 275 14.50 -6.67 -4.31
N GLY A 276 14.25 -7.62 -3.41
CA GLY A 276 12.90 -8.13 -3.15
C GLY A 276 12.36 -9.05 -4.26
N ASN A 277 13.20 -9.39 -5.26
CA ASN A 277 12.77 -10.16 -6.41
C ASN A 277 12.83 -11.68 -6.15
N PHE A 278 12.06 -12.41 -6.95
CA PHE A 278 12.10 -13.86 -7.08
C PHE A 278 11.96 -14.27 -8.54
N VAL A 279 11.99 -15.57 -8.84
CA VAL A 279 11.88 -16.07 -10.21
C VAL A 279 10.47 -16.60 -10.47
N THR A 280 9.81 -16.09 -11.50
CA THR A 280 8.61 -16.72 -12.07
C THR A 280 9.00 -17.51 -13.33
N VAL A 281 8.60 -18.77 -13.39
CA VAL A 281 8.72 -19.59 -14.62
C VAL A 281 7.33 -19.74 -15.22
N TYR A 282 7.14 -19.16 -16.42
CA TYR A 282 5.89 -19.22 -17.17
C TYR A 282 6.18 -19.53 -18.64
N ALA A 283 5.41 -20.44 -19.24
CA ALA A 283 5.54 -20.84 -20.66
C ALA A 283 6.98 -21.20 -21.06
N GLY A 284 7.76 -21.86 -20.18
CA GLY A 284 9.15 -22.23 -20.41
C GLY A 284 10.17 -21.10 -20.28
N ARG A 285 9.72 -19.87 -20.00
CA ARG A 285 10.57 -18.69 -19.80
C ARG A 285 10.73 -18.40 -18.31
N SER A 286 11.92 -17.93 -17.92
CA SER A 286 12.23 -17.49 -16.56
C SER A 286 12.25 -15.96 -16.50
N TYR A 287 11.37 -15.40 -15.68
CA TYR A 287 11.31 -13.98 -15.31
C TYR A 287 12.05 -13.82 -13.98
N ARG A 288 13.26 -13.32 -14.01
CA ARG A 288 14.17 -13.32 -12.85
C ARG A 288 13.94 -12.13 -11.91
N ASN A 289 13.28 -11.08 -12.40
CA ASN A 289 12.98 -9.86 -11.67
C ASN A 289 11.48 -9.80 -11.32
N SER A 290 10.90 -10.93 -10.88
CA SER A 290 9.48 -10.96 -10.51
C SER A 290 9.28 -10.45 -9.09
N TYR A 291 8.14 -9.81 -8.85
CA TYR A 291 7.76 -9.27 -7.55
C TYR A 291 6.25 -9.32 -7.33
N PHE A 292 5.81 -9.11 -6.09
CA PHE A 292 4.42 -8.93 -5.72
C PHE A 292 4.17 -7.46 -5.41
N ASP A 293 3.14 -6.92 -6.04
CA ASP A 293 2.84 -5.50 -5.96
C ASP A 293 1.34 -5.24 -5.87
N SER A 294 0.83 -4.99 -4.66
CA SER A 294 -0.57 -4.61 -4.48
C SER A 294 -0.88 -3.19 -5.00
N GLY A 295 0.13 -2.39 -5.32
CA GLY A 295 0.03 -1.09 -5.96
C GLY A 295 -0.25 -1.18 -7.47
N SER A 296 0.06 -2.32 -8.10
CA SER A 296 -0.17 -2.57 -9.52
C SER A 296 -1.58 -3.10 -9.80
N GLY A 297 -2.36 -2.43 -10.67
CA GLY A 297 -3.77 -2.77 -10.96
C GLY A 297 -3.98 -4.00 -11.86
N ALA A 298 -2.93 -4.60 -12.43
CA ALA A 298 -3.00 -5.76 -13.30
C ALA A 298 -1.84 -6.73 -13.05
N LEU A 299 -1.89 -7.92 -13.62
CA LEU A 299 -0.71 -8.79 -13.75
C LEU A 299 0.12 -8.30 -14.94
N PHE A 300 1.38 -7.90 -14.73
CA PHE A 300 2.22 -7.41 -15.83
C PHE A 300 3.28 -8.43 -16.21
N PHE A 301 3.25 -8.91 -17.45
CA PHE A 301 4.25 -9.84 -17.96
C PHE A 301 4.33 -9.78 -19.49
N GLY A 302 5.54 -9.93 -20.00
CA GLY A 302 5.78 -9.98 -21.44
C GLY A 302 5.41 -11.35 -21.98
N THR A 303 4.46 -11.39 -22.91
CA THR A 303 4.20 -12.63 -23.64
C THR A 303 4.16 -12.40 -25.13
N GLY A 304 3.77 -12.35 -25.97
CA GLY A 304 3.48 -12.26 -27.38
C GLY A 304 2.27 -13.13 -27.75
N GLU A 305 1.66 -13.78 -26.75
CA GLU A 305 0.59 -14.71 -26.96
C GLU A 305 -0.78 -14.04 -27.02
N PHE A 306 -0.92 -12.90 -26.31
CA PHE A 306 -2.21 -12.21 -26.21
C PHE A 306 -2.18 -10.87 -26.96
N PRO A 307 -3.25 -10.58 -27.74
CA PRO A 307 -3.42 -9.27 -28.35
C PRO A 307 -3.68 -8.20 -27.28
N ALA A 308 -3.20 -6.99 -27.53
CA ALA A 308 -3.54 -5.82 -26.72
C ALA A 308 -4.96 -5.33 -27.05
N CYS A 309 -5.67 -4.83 -26.05
CA CYS A 309 -6.96 -4.17 -26.22
C CYS A 309 -6.81 -2.86 -27.01
N GLN A 310 -7.86 -2.45 -27.71
CA GLN A 310 -7.84 -1.27 -28.60
C GLN A 310 -8.79 -0.13 -28.14
N GLY A 311 -9.68 -0.41 -27.17
CA GLY A 311 -10.73 0.52 -26.73
C GLY A 311 -10.50 1.07 -25.32
N ILE A 312 -11.52 0.93 -24.47
CA ILE A 312 -11.51 1.45 -23.09
C ILE A 312 -10.49 0.77 -22.19
N ALA A 313 -10.03 -0.44 -22.57
CA ALA A 313 -9.02 -1.21 -21.87
C ALA A 313 -7.63 -1.13 -22.55
N THR A 314 -7.36 -0.10 -23.34
CA THR A 314 -6.05 0.09 -24.00
C THR A 314 -4.91 -0.08 -23.01
N GLY A 315 -3.87 -0.83 -23.41
CA GLY A 315 -2.72 -1.18 -22.55
C GLY A 315 -2.86 -2.52 -21.85
N LEU A 316 -4.05 -3.10 -21.78
CA LEU A 316 -4.29 -4.43 -21.21
C LEU A 316 -4.36 -5.51 -22.29
N TYR A 317 -4.38 -6.78 -21.88
CA TYR A 317 -4.58 -7.92 -22.77
C TYR A 317 -6.05 -8.19 -23.08
N CYS A 318 -6.33 -8.56 -24.34
CA CYS A 318 -7.64 -8.91 -24.85
C CYS A 318 -7.64 -10.27 -25.57
N PRO A 319 -7.38 -11.39 -24.88
CA PRO A 319 -7.49 -12.71 -25.51
C PRO A 319 -8.93 -12.98 -25.99
N ALA A 320 -9.10 -13.79 -27.03
CA ALA A 320 -10.41 -14.10 -27.60
C ALA A 320 -11.33 -14.87 -26.62
N SER A 321 -10.76 -15.57 -25.64
CA SER A 321 -11.47 -16.28 -24.59
C SER A 321 -10.67 -16.23 -23.29
N LEU A 322 -11.35 -16.52 -22.16
CA LEU A 322 -10.68 -16.66 -20.85
C LEU A 322 -9.53 -17.67 -20.94
N GLN A 323 -8.36 -17.26 -20.54
CA GLN A 323 -7.16 -18.10 -20.47
C GLN A 323 -6.91 -18.51 -19.03
N THR A 324 -6.78 -19.82 -18.78
CA THR A 324 -6.34 -20.34 -17.48
C THR A 324 -4.89 -20.79 -17.64
N LEU A 325 -4.02 -20.14 -16.90
CA LEU A 325 -2.56 -20.22 -17.02
C LEU A 325 -1.95 -20.76 -15.75
N SER A 326 -0.72 -21.27 -15.84
CA SER A 326 0.03 -21.78 -14.70
C SER A 326 1.47 -21.29 -14.75
N ALA A 327 1.98 -20.83 -13.62
CA ALA A 327 3.37 -20.43 -13.44
C ALA A 327 3.97 -21.07 -12.19
N ILE A 328 5.30 -21.21 -12.15
CA ILE A 328 6.04 -21.69 -10.99
C ILE A 328 6.79 -20.51 -10.41
N LEU A 329 6.52 -20.17 -9.16
CA LEU A 329 7.30 -19.22 -8.37
C LEU A 329 8.45 -19.94 -7.71
N ARG A 330 9.65 -19.37 -7.75
CA ARG A 330 10.87 -19.93 -7.13
C ARG A 330 11.56 -18.84 -6.33
N GLY A 331 11.68 -19.07 -5.04
CA GLY A 331 12.47 -18.23 -4.15
C GLY A 331 13.96 -18.58 -4.16
N ASP A 332 14.78 -17.73 -3.61
CA ASP A 332 16.24 -17.86 -3.53
C ASP A 332 16.71 -19.14 -2.84
N SER A 333 15.97 -19.62 -1.84
CA SER A 333 16.31 -20.86 -1.13
C SER A 333 15.93 -22.15 -1.87
N GLY A 334 15.38 -22.05 -3.09
CA GLY A 334 14.84 -23.18 -3.85
C GLY A 334 13.40 -23.55 -3.47
N ALA A 335 12.78 -22.88 -2.52
CA ALA A 335 11.34 -23.01 -2.27
C ALA A 335 10.57 -22.66 -3.54
N SER A 336 9.54 -23.45 -3.88
CA SER A 336 8.77 -23.22 -5.10
C SER A 336 7.29 -23.52 -4.89
N ARG A 337 6.44 -22.79 -5.63
CA ARG A 337 5.00 -22.98 -5.62
C ARG A 337 4.43 -22.79 -7.02
N THR A 338 3.55 -23.70 -7.44
CA THR A 338 2.79 -23.52 -8.68
C THR A 338 1.54 -22.69 -8.42
N ILE A 339 1.32 -21.68 -9.26
CA ILE A 339 0.18 -20.77 -9.21
C ILE A 339 -0.63 -20.94 -10.49
N THR A 340 -1.94 -21.08 -10.33
CA THR A 340 -2.90 -20.94 -11.43
C THR A 340 -3.50 -19.54 -11.37
N PHE A 341 -3.59 -18.88 -12.53
CA PHE A 341 -4.16 -17.55 -12.68
C PHE A 341 -4.91 -17.43 -14.00
N ASN A 342 -5.79 -16.45 -14.11
CA ASN A 342 -6.61 -16.26 -15.29
C ASN A 342 -6.29 -14.93 -15.98
N VAL A 343 -6.42 -14.90 -17.31
CA VAL A 343 -6.38 -13.68 -18.12
C VAL A 343 -7.63 -13.64 -18.97
N ALA A 344 -8.45 -12.63 -18.76
CA ALA A 344 -9.69 -12.41 -19.51
C ALA A 344 -9.50 -11.29 -20.54
N ASN A 345 -10.49 -11.14 -21.41
CA ASN A 345 -10.59 -10.00 -22.29
C ASN A 345 -11.01 -8.76 -21.49
N ALA A 346 -10.07 -7.86 -21.23
CA ALA A 346 -10.31 -6.70 -20.38
C ALA A 346 -11.35 -5.74 -20.99
N GLU A 347 -11.36 -5.55 -22.31
CA GLU A 347 -12.37 -4.75 -23.01
C GLU A 347 -13.79 -5.27 -22.80
N ALA A 348 -13.96 -6.58 -22.90
CA ALA A 348 -15.26 -7.21 -22.67
C ALA A 348 -15.70 -7.10 -21.20
N LEU A 349 -14.77 -7.27 -20.25
CA LEU A 349 -15.06 -7.11 -18.82
C LEU A 349 -15.53 -5.71 -18.49
N PHE A 350 -14.81 -4.68 -18.92
CA PHE A 350 -15.10 -3.28 -18.59
C PHE A 350 -16.37 -2.79 -19.28
N SER A 351 -16.59 -3.21 -20.55
CA SER A 351 -17.81 -2.87 -21.28
C SER A 351 -19.06 -3.47 -20.62
N ALA A 352 -18.94 -4.70 -20.09
CA ALA A 352 -20.07 -5.36 -19.41
C ALA A 352 -20.32 -4.80 -18.00
N ASN A 353 -19.28 -4.23 -17.35
CA ASN A 353 -19.31 -3.82 -15.93
C ASN A 353 -18.63 -2.46 -15.74
N PRO A 354 -19.16 -1.37 -16.33
CA PRO A 354 -18.45 -0.08 -16.39
C PRO A 354 -18.32 0.65 -15.04
N THR A 355 -18.97 0.14 -13.99
CA THR A 355 -18.92 0.69 -12.62
C THR A 355 -18.18 -0.21 -11.65
N PHE A 356 -17.60 -1.32 -12.14
CA PHE A 356 -16.82 -2.21 -11.28
C PHE A 356 -15.40 -1.72 -11.12
N ALA A 357 -14.88 -1.91 -9.90
CA ALA A 357 -13.51 -1.52 -9.55
C ALA A 357 -12.57 -2.71 -9.35
N ALA A 358 -13.09 -3.90 -9.05
CA ALA A 358 -12.28 -5.06 -8.69
C ALA A 358 -12.36 -6.17 -9.76
N PHE A 359 -11.20 -6.56 -10.31
CA PHE A 359 -11.05 -7.59 -11.35
C PHE A 359 -9.86 -8.48 -11.07
N SER A 360 -10.07 -9.79 -10.88
CA SER A 360 -9.00 -10.75 -10.55
C SER A 360 -8.28 -11.37 -11.75
N ASN A 361 -8.64 -11.00 -12.96
CA ASN A 361 -8.22 -11.67 -14.21
C ASN A 361 -7.83 -10.69 -15.32
N VAL A 362 -7.41 -9.49 -14.95
CA VAL A 362 -6.85 -8.50 -15.89
C VAL A 362 -5.33 -8.57 -15.87
N ALA A 363 -4.72 -8.46 -17.06
CA ALA A 363 -3.29 -8.50 -17.25
C ALA A 363 -2.85 -7.56 -18.38
N ALA A 364 -1.57 -7.22 -18.39
CA ALA A 364 -0.98 -6.28 -19.33
C ALA A 364 0.42 -6.73 -19.78
N PRO A 365 0.93 -6.24 -20.91
CA PRO A 365 2.34 -6.41 -21.26
C PRO A 365 3.23 -5.66 -20.27
N ASN A 366 4.36 -6.28 -19.92
CA ASN A 366 5.44 -5.62 -19.18
C ASN A 366 6.52 -5.16 -20.16
N SER A 367 6.98 -3.92 -20.01
CA SER A 367 8.08 -3.39 -20.82
C SER A 367 9.44 -4.03 -20.47
N ASP A 368 9.64 -4.44 -19.21
CA ASP A 368 10.79 -5.26 -18.82
C ASP A 368 10.53 -6.74 -19.13
N PRO A 369 11.23 -7.30 -20.12
CA PRO A 369 11.05 -8.70 -20.52
C PRO A 369 11.57 -9.69 -19.47
N THR A 370 12.24 -9.26 -18.42
CA THR A 370 12.79 -10.10 -17.36
C THR A 370 11.91 -10.13 -16.10
N SER A 371 10.86 -9.29 -16.08
CA SER A 371 9.99 -9.09 -14.93
C SER A 371 8.61 -9.72 -15.14
N PHE A 372 8.07 -10.28 -14.08
CA PHE A 372 6.66 -10.64 -13.91
C PHE A 372 6.16 -9.97 -12.64
N ASP A 373 5.29 -8.98 -12.80
CA ASP A 373 4.64 -8.29 -11.69
C ASP A 373 3.33 -9.01 -11.35
N TRP A 374 3.27 -9.55 -10.14
CA TRP A 374 2.09 -10.14 -9.55
C TRP A 374 1.28 -9.05 -8.83
N GLY A 375 0.59 -8.21 -9.62
CA GLY A 375 -0.22 -7.10 -9.13
C GLY A 375 -1.45 -7.53 -8.32
N LEU A 376 -2.30 -6.57 -7.98
CA LEU A 376 -3.49 -6.77 -7.11
C LEU A 376 -4.40 -7.93 -7.53
N PRO A 377 -4.57 -8.26 -8.83
CA PRO A 377 -5.34 -9.45 -9.23
C PRO A 377 -4.87 -10.75 -8.57
N PHE A 378 -3.58 -10.86 -8.21
CA PHE A 378 -3.05 -12.02 -7.50
C PHE A 378 -3.59 -12.13 -6.06
N PHE A 379 -3.87 -11.02 -5.40
CA PHE A 379 -4.26 -10.98 -3.98
C PHE A 379 -5.70 -11.44 -3.73
N TYR A 380 -6.59 -11.37 -4.71
CA TYR A 380 -7.97 -11.81 -4.53
C TYR A 380 -8.06 -13.31 -4.23
N GLY A 381 -8.80 -13.65 -3.16
CA GLY A 381 -8.97 -15.00 -2.66
C GLY A 381 -7.72 -15.53 -1.94
N ARG A 382 -6.84 -14.65 -1.51
CA ARG A 382 -5.60 -15.00 -0.83
C ARG A 382 -5.33 -14.14 0.38
N ARG A 383 -4.60 -14.74 1.29
CA ARG A 383 -3.93 -14.07 2.40
C ARG A 383 -2.44 -14.03 2.07
N VAL A 384 -1.95 -12.85 1.72
CA VAL A 384 -0.57 -12.64 1.25
C VAL A 384 0.23 -11.93 2.33
N TYR A 385 1.30 -12.56 2.76
CA TYR A 385 2.20 -12.09 3.82
C TYR A 385 3.44 -11.47 3.19
N THR A 386 3.83 -10.30 3.66
CA THR A 386 5.07 -9.59 3.32
C THR A 386 5.92 -9.47 4.58
N ALA A 387 6.95 -10.31 4.72
CA ALA A 387 7.85 -10.28 5.87
C ALA A 387 8.95 -9.24 5.66
N TYR A 388 9.15 -8.37 6.66
CA TYR A 388 10.12 -7.28 6.57
C TYR A 388 11.56 -7.78 6.72
N GLU A 389 12.49 -7.17 5.98
CA GLU A 389 13.92 -7.53 5.98
C GLU A 389 14.51 -7.59 7.38
N GLY A 390 15.27 -8.65 7.65
CA GLY A 390 15.95 -8.86 8.92
C GLY A 390 15.05 -9.05 10.15
N ARG A 391 13.71 -8.94 10.01
CA ARG A 391 12.79 -9.12 11.12
C ARG A 391 12.50 -10.62 11.33
N PRO A 392 12.56 -11.10 12.58
CA PRO A 392 12.31 -12.51 12.87
C PRO A 392 10.84 -12.86 12.72
N THR A 393 10.56 -14.01 12.09
CA THR A 393 9.26 -14.68 12.07
C THR A 393 9.47 -16.19 12.30
N PRO A 394 8.43 -16.98 12.63
CA PRO A 394 8.57 -18.43 12.77
C PRO A 394 9.02 -19.17 11.50
N ALA A 395 8.77 -18.60 10.32
CA ALA A 395 9.26 -19.15 9.04
C ALA A 395 10.72 -18.77 8.73
N GLY A 396 11.38 -18.00 9.60
CA GLY A 396 12.70 -17.42 9.42
C GLY A 396 12.67 -15.90 9.31
N PRO A 397 13.83 -15.26 9.24
CA PRO A 397 13.88 -13.80 9.04
C PRO A 397 13.42 -13.42 7.63
N GLY A 398 12.74 -12.26 7.51
CA GLY A 398 12.46 -11.67 6.19
C GLY A 398 13.75 -11.24 5.44
N PRO A 399 13.65 -10.91 4.14
CA PRO A 399 12.42 -10.76 3.38
C PRO A 399 11.91 -12.07 2.76
N TYR A 400 10.63 -12.27 2.82
CA TYR A 400 9.94 -13.32 2.07
C TYR A 400 8.48 -12.93 1.84
N VAL A 401 7.85 -13.49 0.81
CA VAL A 401 6.39 -13.51 0.66
C VAL A 401 5.87 -14.89 1.09
N ALA A 402 4.67 -14.96 1.68
CA ALA A 402 3.98 -16.23 1.93
C ALA A 402 2.49 -16.11 1.60
N PHE A 403 1.86 -17.24 1.17
CA PHE A 403 0.43 -17.28 0.88
C PHE A 403 -0.08 -18.72 0.79
#